data_3a37f0e168a9ba874f75e64a71a1b562
#
_entry.id   3a37f0e168a9ba874f75e64a71a1b562
#
_cell.length_a   1.000
_cell.length_b   1.000
_cell.length_c   1.000
_cell.angle_alpha   90.00
_cell.angle_beta   90.00
_cell.angle_gamma   90.00
#
_symmetry.space_group_name_H-M   'P 1'
#
loop_
_entity.id
_entity.type
_entity.pdbx_description
1 polymer ?
#
loop_
_entity_poly.entity_id
_entity_poly.type
_entity_poly.pdbx_seq_one_letter_code
_entity_poly.pdbx_strand_id
1 'polypeptide(L)'
;MQRIQEINALNEYDQVITMTDIDKNILMCDGVRAPISASPSFIPLPDNIAYKECERSSICFIGGSGHNPNLNGVTWVLDNVWSLILKENPNFTFKIIGKWDEKIKTEYQKKYRNLFFCGFVDNLAMVISECIMVIPILIGSGIRMKILESVNFYSPFVTTTVGVEGLDFING
;
A
#
# COMPACT_ATOMS: atom_id res chain seq x y z
N MET A 1 -8.63 25.88 1.91
CA MET A 1 -7.43 26.67 2.29
C MET A 1 -6.12 25.96 1.92
N GLN A 2 -5.91 24.69 2.32
CA GLN A 2 -4.69 23.93 1.96
C GLN A 2 -4.44 23.80 0.45
N ARG A 3 -5.46 23.52 -0.36
CA ARG A 3 -5.31 23.33 -1.82
C ARG A 3 -4.81 24.60 -2.53
N ILE A 4 -5.31 25.78 -2.12
CA ILE A 4 -4.86 27.07 -2.69
C ILE A 4 -3.40 27.35 -2.34
N GLN A 5 -2.98 27.03 -1.12
CA GLN A 5 -1.58 27.19 -0.70
C GLN A 5 -0.64 26.26 -1.49
N GLU A 6 -1.07 25.02 -1.73
CA GLU A 6 -0.35 24.06 -2.55
C GLU A 6 -0.16 24.57 -3.99
N ILE A 7 -1.24 25.03 -4.65
CA ILE A 7 -1.20 25.55 -6.01
C ILE A 7 -0.28 26.78 -6.10
N ASN A 8 -0.37 27.68 -5.13
CA ASN A 8 0.51 28.86 -5.11
C ASN A 8 1.98 28.45 -4.97
N ALA A 9 2.28 27.52 -4.08
CA ALA A 9 3.64 27.01 -3.90
C ALA A 9 4.16 26.31 -5.19
N LEU A 10 3.32 25.48 -5.83
CA LEU A 10 3.70 24.80 -7.07
C LEU A 10 3.99 25.79 -8.22
N ASN A 11 3.33 26.95 -8.25
CA ASN A 11 3.56 27.99 -9.24
C ASN A 11 4.87 28.77 -9.05
N GLU A 12 5.58 28.59 -7.94
CA GLU A 12 6.89 29.18 -7.69
C GLU A 12 8.05 28.34 -8.25
N TYR A 13 7.78 27.12 -8.74
CA TYR A 13 8.80 26.23 -9.31
C TYR A 13 8.91 26.37 -10.83
N ASP A 14 10.11 26.17 -11.35
CA ASP A 14 10.38 26.14 -12.79
C ASP A 14 9.72 24.95 -13.49
N GLN A 15 9.53 23.85 -12.77
CA GLN A 15 8.89 22.63 -13.27
C GLN A 15 8.29 21.83 -12.12
N VAL A 16 7.15 21.20 -12.39
CA VAL A 16 6.49 20.24 -11.50
C VAL A 16 6.53 18.87 -12.16
N ILE A 17 6.86 17.83 -11.41
CA ILE A 17 6.84 16.44 -11.87
C ILE A 17 5.76 15.70 -11.07
N THR A 18 4.83 15.07 -11.78
CA THR A 18 3.83 14.17 -11.19
C THR A 18 4.18 12.73 -11.49
N MET A 19 3.66 11.80 -10.70
CA MET A 19 3.86 10.37 -10.92
C MET A 19 2.87 9.79 -11.93
N THR A 20 1.74 10.47 -12.19
CA THR A 20 0.70 10.04 -13.12
C THR A 20 0.25 11.19 -14.01
N ASP A 21 -0.27 10.86 -15.20
CA ASP A 21 -0.99 11.82 -16.04
C ASP A 21 -2.31 12.28 -15.40
N ILE A 22 -2.91 11.47 -14.56
CA ILE A 22 -4.11 11.83 -13.79
C ILE A 22 -3.79 12.99 -12.86
N ASP A 23 -2.74 12.87 -12.03
CA ASP A 23 -2.31 13.95 -11.12
C ASP A 23 -1.92 15.21 -11.88
N LYS A 24 -1.20 15.06 -13.02
CA LYS A 24 -0.88 16.17 -13.91
C LYS A 24 -2.14 16.91 -14.36
N ASN A 25 -3.12 16.19 -14.86
CA ASN A 25 -4.38 16.78 -15.35
C ASN A 25 -5.16 17.47 -14.22
N ILE A 26 -5.19 16.87 -13.03
CA ILE A 26 -5.80 17.47 -11.83
C ILE A 26 -5.13 18.80 -11.50
N LEU A 27 -3.79 18.84 -11.42
CA LEU A 27 -3.04 20.06 -11.09
C LEU A 27 -3.22 21.15 -12.15
N MET A 28 -3.26 20.78 -13.44
CA MET A 28 -3.57 21.73 -14.51
C MET A 28 -4.98 22.30 -14.36
N CYS A 29 -5.99 21.48 -14.10
CA CYS A 29 -7.37 21.92 -13.87
C CYS A 29 -7.48 22.81 -12.64
N ASP A 30 -6.71 22.57 -11.60
CA ASP A 30 -6.70 23.34 -10.36
C ASP A 30 -5.94 24.69 -10.47
N GLY A 31 -5.32 24.95 -11.62
CA GLY A 31 -4.72 26.26 -11.91
C GLY A 31 -3.20 26.34 -11.66
N VAL A 32 -2.50 25.22 -11.61
CA VAL A 32 -1.02 25.20 -11.66
C VAL A 32 -0.58 25.64 -13.07
N ARG A 33 0.25 26.68 -13.13
CA ARG A 33 0.75 27.31 -14.37
C ARG A 33 2.18 26.89 -14.68
N ALA A 34 2.93 26.40 -13.69
CA ALA A 34 4.26 25.88 -13.89
C ALA A 34 4.19 24.70 -14.90
N PRO A 35 5.20 24.49 -15.74
CA PRO A 35 5.26 23.33 -16.62
C PRO A 35 5.15 22.03 -15.84
N ILE A 36 4.23 21.14 -16.25
CA ILE A 36 4.02 19.85 -15.56
C ILE A 36 4.37 18.71 -16.50
N SER A 37 5.24 17.81 -16.03
CA SER A 37 5.59 16.55 -16.71
C SER A 37 5.17 15.36 -15.83
N ALA A 38 4.54 14.35 -16.43
CA ALA A 38 4.32 13.08 -15.76
C ALA A 38 5.55 12.18 -15.93
N SER A 39 6.07 11.65 -14.82
CA SER A 39 7.16 10.69 -14.80
C SER A 39 6.77 9.55 -13.86
N PRO A 40 6.42 8.37 -14.38
CA PRO A 40 6.03 7.23 -13.55
C PRO A 40 7.15 6.85 -12.58
N SER A 41 6.74 6.42 -11.39
CA SER A 41 7.69 5.87 -10.42
C SER A 41 8.27 4.56 -10.92
N PHE A 42 9.54 4.36 -10.65
CA PHE A 42 10.28 3.17 -10.98
C PHE A 42 10.75 2.49 -9.69
N ILE A 43 10.50 1.20 -9.59
CA ILE A 43 11.10 0.36 -8.56
C ILE A 43 12.07 -0.58 -9.27
N PRO A 44 13.38 -0.56 -8.93
CA PRO A 44 14.34 -1.50 -9.50
C PRO A 44 13.89 -2.93 -9.26
N LEU A 45 13.95 -3.76 -10.30
CA LEU A 45 13.76 -5.19 -10.12
C LEU A 45 14.91 -5.73 -9.26
N PRO A 46 14.61 -6.47 -8.20
CA PRO A 46 15.67 -7.08 -7.40
C PRO A 46 16.37 -8.15 -8.21
N ASP A 47 17.72 -8.15 -8.12
CA ASP A 47 18.53 -9.20 -8.74
C ASP A 47 18.21 -10.55 -8.09
N ASN A 48 17.92 -11.57 -8.90
CA ASN A 48 17.77 -12.96 -8.48
C ASN A 48 16.52 -13.33 -7.66
N ILE A 49 15.40 -12.62 -7.78
CA ILE A 49 14.13 -13.14 -7.29
C ILE A 49 13.49 -14.02 -8.37
N ALA A 50 13.49 -15.31 -8.12
CA ALA A 50 12.74 -16.26 -8.94
C ALA A 50 11.31 -16.39 -8.42
N TYR A 51 10.34 -16.41 -9.34
CA TYR A 51 8.99 -16.82 -8.99
C TYR A 51 9.03 -18.23 -8.40
N LYS A 52 8.50 -18.38 -7.20
CA LYS A 52 8.32 -19.66 -6.54
C LYS A 52 6.84 -19.91 -6.36
N GLU A 53 6.34 -20.91 -7.05
CA GLU A 53 4.99 -21.40 -6.78
C GLU A 53 4.98 -22.02 -5.38
N CYS A 54 4.20 -21.44 -4.48
CA CYS A 54 4.03 -21.96 -3.12
C CYS A 54 2.58 -21.76 -2.68
N GLU A 55 2.09 -22.68 -1.90
CA GLU A 55 0.82 -22.51 -1.20
C GLU A 55 0.99 -21.42 -0.13
N ARG A 56 0.22 -20.35 -0.24
CA ARG A 56 0.28 -19.22 0.68
C ARG A 56 -0.75 -19.40 1.79
N SER A 57 -0.27 -19.47 3.02
CA SER A 57 -1.10 -19.59 4.23
C SER A 57 -1.12 -18.30 5.06
N SER A 58 -0.68 -17.20 4.47
CA SER A 58 -0.61 -15.92 5.16
C SER A 58 -0.92 -14.74 4.24
N ILE A 59 -1.53 -13.71 4.82
CA ILE A 59 -1.60 -12.39 4.22
C ILE A 59 -0.60 -11.46 4.91
N CYS A 60 -0.13 -10.43 4.23
CA CYS A 60 0.72 -9.43 4.85
C CYS A 60 0.32 -8.01 4.45
N PHE A 61 0.59 -7.08 5.35
CA PHE A 61 0.47 -5.63 5.13
C PHE A 61 1.81 -4.96 5.46
N ILE A 62 2.23 -4.01 4.64
CA ILE A 62 3.44 -3.23 4.86
C ILE A 62 3.08 -1.78 5.15
N GLY A 63 3.54 -1.27 6.29
CA GLY A 63 3.37 0.13 6.67
C GLY A 63 3.25 0.31 8.16
N GLY A 64 3.54 1.54 8.63
CA GLY A 64 3.48 1.89 10.05
C GLY A 64 2.17 2.53 10.45
N SER A 65 1.83 2.44 11.75
CA SER A 65 0.62 3.05 12.34
C SER A 65 0.65 4.58 12.39
N GLY A 66 1.82 5.22 12.22
CA GLY A 66 1.93 6.68 12.20
C GLY A 66 1.31 7.34 10.97
N HIS A 67 0.89 6.57 9.98
CA HIS A 67 0.20 7.04 8.79
C HIS A 67 -1.28 6.62 8.85
N ASN A 68 -2.18 7.57 9.03
CA ASN A 68 -3.61 7.30 9.23
C ASN A 68 -4.26 6.37 8.18
N PRO A 69 -3.99 6.49 6.87
CA PRO A 69 -4.51 5.57 5.88
C PRO A 69 -4.11 4.11 6.12
N ASN A 70 -2.89 3.86 6.62
CA ASN A 70 -2.44 2.51 6.98
C ASN A 70 -3.23 1.96 8.16
N LEU A 71 -3.36 2.76 9.22
CA LEU A 71 -4.11 2.38 10.42
C LEU A 71 -5.56 2.07 10.07
N ASN A 72 -6.23 2.99 9.37
CA ASN A 72 -7.62 2.84 8.98
C ASN A 72 -7.84 1.61 8.08
N GLY A 73 -6.96 1.41 7.10
CA GLY A 73 -7.06 0.27 6.18
C GLY A 73 -6.89 -1.07 6.90
N VAL A 74 -5.87 -1.20 7.75
CA VAL A 74 -5.65 -2.44 8.53
C VAL A 74 -6.80 -2.68 9.50
N THR A 75 -7.27 -1.64 10.20
CA THR A 75 -8.42 -1.76 11.11
C THR A 75 -9.65 -2.24 10.37
N TRP A 76 -9.91 -1.68 9.20
CA TRP A 76 -11.04 -2.09 8.37
C TRP A 76 -10.97 -3.56 7.95
N VAL A 77 -9.79 -4.04 7.53
CA VAL A 77 -9.58 -5.47 7.21
C VAL A 77 -9.84 -6.35 8.42
N LEU A 78 -9.31 -5.97 9.57
CA LEU A 78 -9.45 -6.74 10.81
C LEU A 78 -10.92 -6.82 11.27
N ASP A 79 -11.66 -5.73 11.17
CA ASP A 79 -13.06 -5.67 11.62
C ASP A 79 -14.05 -6.31 10.64
N ASN A 80 -13.78 -6.26 9.32
CA ASN A 80 -14.77 -6.63 8.32
C ASN A 80 -14.41 -7.89 7.51
N VAL A 81 -13.13 -8.23 7.39
CA VAL A 81 -12.67 -9.28 6.46
C VAL A 81 -11.98 -10.43 7.19
N TRP A 82 -11.17 -10.13 8.21
CA TRP A 82 -10.29 -11.11 8.84
C TRP A 82 -11.02 -12.32 9.42
N SER A 83 -12.15 -12.10 10.05
CA SER A 83 -12.98 -13.19 10.60
C SER A 83 -13.55 -14.10 9.52
N LEU A 84 -13.84 -13.57 8.32
CA LEU A 84 -14.33 -14.36 7.20
C LEU A 84 -13.22 -15.24 6.63
N ILE A 85 -12.00 -14.70 6.51
CA ILE A 85 -10.82 -15.50 6.10
C ILE A 85 -10.56 -16.63 7.07
N LEU A 86 -10.58 -16.37 8.39
CA LEU A 86 -10.35 -17.40 9.40
C LEU A 86 -11.46 -18.46 9.48
N LYS A 87 -12.67 -18.14 9.04
CA LYS A 87 -13.75 -19.11 8.95
C LYS A 87 -13.48 -20.17 7.88
N GLU A 88 -12.99 -19.74 6.72
CA GLU A 88 -12.62 -20.65 5.62
C GLU A 88 -11.27 -21.32 5.85
N ASN A 89 -10.31 -20.59 6.42
CA ASN A 89 -8.94 -21.05 6.65
C ASN A 89 -8.49 -20.72 8.08
N PRO A 90 -8.80 -21.55 9.08
CA PRO A 90 -8.55 -21.24 10.50
C PRO A 90 -7.08 -21.05 10.88
N ASN A 91 -6.16 -21.59 10.08
CA ASN A 91 -4.71 -21.53 10.30
C ASN A 91 -4.04 -20.36 9.54
N PHE A 92 -4.80 -19.60 8.77
CA PHE A 92 -4.26 -18.42 8.08
C PHE A 92 -3.68 -17.41 9.09
N THR A 93 -2.61 -16.73 8.70
CA THR A 93 -1.96 -15.72 9.53
C THR A 93 -1.95 -14.36 8.86
N PHE A 94 -2.06 -13.31 9.66
CA PHE A 94 -1.92 -11.93 9.17
C PHE A 94 -0.64 -11.31 9.75
N LYS A 95 0.33 -11.03 8.87
CA LYS A 95 1.62 -10.42 9.22
C LYS A 95 1.57 -8.92 8.93
N ILE A 96 1.80 -8.10 9.94
CA ILE A 96 1.88 -6.64 9.80
C ILE A 96 3.34 -6.23 9.93
N ILE A 97 3.89 -5.68 8.85
CA ILE A 97 5.30 -5.30 8.71
C ILE A 97 5.42 -3.79 8.82
N GLY A 98 6.32 -3.31 9.68
CA GLY A 98 6.58 -1.89 9.91
C GLY A 98 6.45 -1.50 11.37
N LYS A 99 6.67 -0.20 11.66
CA LYS A 99 6.62 0.32 13.02
C LYS A 99 5.19 0.61 13.43
N TRP A 100 4.71 -0.08 14.47
CA TRP A 100 3.39 0.12 15.06
C TRP A 100 3.49 0.50 16.52
N ASP A 101 2.54 1.33 16.98
CA ASP A 101 2.42 1.72 18.38
C ASP A 101 2.13 0.50 19.26
N GLU A 102 2.81 0.39 20.41
CA GLU A 102 2.72 -0.77 21.30
C GLU A 102 1.33 -0.96 21.92
N LYS A 103 0.59 0.13 22.14
CA LYS A 103 -0.79 0.05 22.66
C LYS A 103 -1.71 -0.57 21.62
N ILE A 104 -1.57 -0.13 20.34
CA ILE A 104 -2.35 -0.65 19.22
C ILE A 104 -2.03 -2.13 18.99
N LYS A 105 -0.74 -2.52 19.01
CA LYS A 105 -0.35 -3.94 18.90
C LYS A 105 -1.00 -4.80 19.98
N THR A 106 -0.89 -4.36 21.23
CA THR A 106 -1.44 -5.09 22.37
C THR A 106 -2.96 -5.22 22.28
N GLU A 107 -3.65 -4.16 21.91
CA GLU A 107 -5.10 -4.15 21.74
C GLU A 107 -5.53 -5.11 20.63
N TYR A 108 -4.90 -5.01 19.46
CA TYR A 108 -5.26 -5.82 18.29
C TYR A 108 -4.94 -7.30 18.49
N GLN A 109 -3.81 -7.65 19.09
CA GLN A 109 -3.46 -9.05 19.39
C GLN A 109 -4.37 -9.70 20.44
N LYS A 110 -4.97 -8.91 21.33
CA LYS A 110 -6.02 -9.40 22.25
C LYS A 110 -7.36 -9.64 21.54
N LYS A 111 -7.67 -8.79 20.56
CA LYS A 111 -8.98 -8.81 19.85
C LYS A 111 -8.99 -9.79 18.68
N TYR A 112 -7.88 -9.92 17.94
CA TYR A 112 -7.82 -10.68 16.69
C TYR A 112 -6.84 -11.86 16.79
N ARG A 113 -7.31 -13.04 16.42
CA ARG A 113 -6.49 -14.26 16.40
C ARG A 113 -5.55 -14.25 15.19
N ASN A 114 -4.43 -14.98 15.31
CA ASN A 114 -3.46 -15.21 14.24
C ASN A 114 -2.89 -13.90 13.62
N LEU A 115 -2.80 -12.82 14.41
CA LEU A 115 -2.26 -11.53 14.01
C LEU A 115 -0.84 -11.35 14.57
N PHE A 116 0.11 -11.06 13.71
CA PHE A 116 1.54 -10.91 14.04
C PHE A 116 2.09 -9.58 13.58
N PHE A 117 2.67 -8.81 14.50
CA PHE A 117 3.42 -7.60 14.19
C PHE A 117 4.91 -7.94 14.08
N CYS A 118 5.43 -7.92 12.85
CA CYS A 118 6.80 -8.34 12.55
C CYS A 118 7.84 -7.23 12.78
N GLY A 119 7.39 -5.99 13.02
CA GLY A 119 8.31 -4.85 13.10
C GLY A 119 8.98 -4.54 11.76
N PHE A 120 10.21 -4.02 11.83
CA PHE A 120 11.04 -3.84 10.64
C PHE A 120 11.65 -5.18 10.24
N VAL A 121 11.69 -5.47 8.95
CA VAL A 121 12.31 -6.70 8.39
C VAL A 121 13.39 -6.30 7.39
N ASP A 122 14.59 -6.90 7.52
CA ASP A 122 15.71 -6.58 6.66
C ASP A 122 15.54 -7.11 5.24
N ASN A 123 14.93 -8.29 5.10
CA ASN A 123 14.64 -8.91 3.81
C ASN A 123 13.13 -8.93 3.55
N LEU A 124 12.63 -7.81 3.06
CA LEU A 124 11.21 -7.64 2.75
C LEU A 124 10.74 -8.59 1.63
N ALA A 125 11.58 -8.80 0.62
CA ALA A 125 11.30 -9.67 -0.51
C ALA A 125 10.95 -11.09 -0.08
N MET A 126 11.70 -11.65 0.87
CA MET A 126 11.48 -13.00 1.39
C MET A 126 10.12 -13.12 2.08
N VAL A 127 9.75 -12.13 2.88
CA VAL A 127 8.47 -12.17 3.60
C VAL A 127 7.29 -11.99 2.65
N ILE A 128 7.42 -11.05 1.69
CA ILE A 128 6.34 -10.75 0.72
C ILE A 128 6.10 -11.95 -0.21
N SER A 129 7.15 -12.59 -0.71
CA SER A 129 7.02 -13.71 -1.67
C SER A 129 6.24 -14.90 -1.11
N GLU A 130 6.20 -15.06 0.22
CA GLU A 130 5.47 -16.13 0.90
C GLU A 130 4.04 -15.76 1.32
N CYS A 131 3.63 -14.51 1.07
CA CYS A 131 2.33 -13.99 1.50
C CYS A 131 1.49 -13.52 0.32
N ILE A 132 0.20 -13.32 0.58
CA ILE A 132 -0.67 -12.49 -0.26
C ILE A 132 -0.65 -11.08 0.33
N MET A 133 -0.25 -10.10 -0.47
CA MET A 133 -0.24 -8.69 -0.02
C MET A 133 -1.66 -8.14 0.08
N VAL A 134 -1.99 -7.55 1.22
CA VAL A 134 -3.25 -6.81 1.40
C VAL A 134 -2.95 -5.32 1.47
N ILE A 135 -3.53 -4.55 0.54
CA ILE A 135 -3.28 -3.12 0.40
C ILE A 135 -4.61 -2.36 0.50
N PRO A 136 -5.16 -2.25 1.72
CA PRO A 136 -6.51 -1.79 1.97
C PRO A 136 -6.58 -0.26 2.02
N ILE A 137 -6.32 0.40 0.90
CA ILE A 137 -6.36 1.85 0.80
C ILE A 137 -7.81 2.30 0.59
N LEU A 138 -8.37 2.98 1.58
CA LEU A 138 -9.76 3.47 1.54
C LEU A 138 -9.83 4.94 1.10
N ILE A 139 -8.77 5.71 1.34
CA ILE A 139 -8.69 7.14 1.05
C ILE A 139 -7.27 7.48 0.61
N GLY A 140 -7.14 8.38 -0.37
CA GLY A 140 -5.87 8.91 -0.84
C GLY A 140 -5.78 8.91 -2.36
N SER A 141 -4.75 9.56 -2.91
CA SER A 141 -4.45 9.67 -4.35
C SER A 141 -3.02 9.20 -4.64
N GLY A 142 -2.69 9.07 -5.93
CA GLY A 142 -1.35 8.74 -6.41
C GLY A 142 -1.02 7.24 -6.43
N ILE A 143 0.10 6.89 -7.06
CA ILE A 143 0.56 5.50 -7.21
C ILE A 143 0.91 4.89 -5.86
N ARG A 144 0.46 3.67 -5.66
CA ARG A 144 0.75 2.89 -4.44
C ARG A 144 2.02 2.06 -4.66
N MET A 145 3.15 2.55 -4.16
CA MET A 145 4.44 1.84 -4.25
C MET A 145 4.35 0.39 -3.78
N LYS A 146 3.52 0.10 -2.78
CA LYS A 146 3.28 -1.26 -2.28
C LYS A 146 2.73 -2.23 -3.33
N ILE A 147 1.95 -1.73 -4.29
CA ILE A 147 1.46 -2.55 -5.42
C ILE A 147 2.63 -2.89 -6.33
N LEU A 148 3.46 -1.90 -6.67
CA LEU A 148 4.64 -2.11 -7.50
C LEU A 148 5.64 -3.06 -6.81
N GLU A 149 5.82 -2.92 -5.50
CA GLU A 149 6.62 -3.86 -4.69
C GLU A 149 6.06 -5.28 -4.77
N SER A 150 4.74 -5.46 -4.64
CA SER A 150 4.11 -6.78 -4.75
C SER A 150 4.38 -7.43 -6.11
N VAL A 151 4.23 -6.67 -7.19
CA VAL A 151 4.51 -7.14 -8.56
C VAL A 151 5.98 -7.54 -8.71
N ASN A 152 6.90 -6.70 -8.23
CA ASN A 152 8.33 -6.95 -8.32
C ASN A 152 8.77 -8.19 -7.55
N PHE A 153 8.09 -8.53 -6.46
CA PHE A 153 8.39 -9.71 -5.65
C PHE A 153 7.52 -10.92 -6.00
N TYR A 154 6.81 -10.87 -7.13
CA TYR A 154 5.91 -11.95 -7.58
C TYR A 154 4.89 -12.36 -6.51
N SER A 155 4.48 -11.43 -5.67
CA SER A 155 3.46 -11.68 -4.66
C SER A 155 2.08 -11.28 -5.20
N PRO A 156 1.09 -12.16 -5.15
CA PRO A 156 -0.27 -11.76 -5.44
C PRO A 156 -0.72 -10.72 -4.41
N PHE A 157 -1.57 -9.80 -4.84
CA PHE A 157 -2.09 -8.77 -3.95
C PHE A 157 -3.59 -8.59 -4.09
N VAL A 158 -4.20 -8.14 -3.01
CA VAL A 158 -5.60 -7.72 -2.95
C VAL A 158 -5.62 -6.26 -2.50
N THR A 159 -6.35 -5.43 -3.23
CA THR A 159 -6.45 -4.01 -2.94
C THR A 159 -7.86 -3.50 -3.24
N THR A 160 -8.10 -2.23 -2.96
CA THR A 160 -9.35 -1.53 -3.26
C THR A 160 -9.27 -0.84 -4.63
N THR A 161 -10.40 -0.40 -5.16
CA THR A 161 -10.45 0.43 -6.38
C THR A 161 -9.63 1.71 -6.22
N VAL A 162 -9.65 2.33 -5.04
CA VAL A 162 -8.81 3.48 -4.69
C VAL A 162 -7.32 3.11 -4.67
N GLY A 163 -7.00 1.88 -4.31
CA GLY A 163 -5.62 1.39 -4.25
C GLY A 163 -4.97 1.28 -5.62
N VAL A 164 -5.71 0.93 -6.68
CA VAL A 164 -5.21 0.77 -8.06
C VAL A 164 -5.33 2.04 -8.89
N GLU A 165 -5.81 3.14 -8.33
CA GLU A 165 -5.94 4.40 -9.05
C GLU A 165 -4.59 4.82 -9.68
N GLY A 166 -4.61 5.08 -10.99
CA GLY A 166 -3.41 5.43 -11.77
C GLY A 166 -2.56 4.23 -12.23
N LEU A 167 -3.06 3.00 -12.06
CA LEU A 167 -2.44 1.77 -12.54
C LEU A 167 -3.44 1.00 -13.42
N ASP A 168 -2.95 0.47 -14.55
CA ASP A 168 -3.78 -0.26 -15.53
C ASP A 168 -3.91 -1.75 -15.14
N PHE A 169 -4.51 -2.01 -13.97
CA PHE A 169 -4.84 -3.38 -13.57
C PHE A 169 -6.29 -3.72 -13.93
N ILE A 170 -6.47 -4.93 -14.43
CA ILE A 170 -7.79 -5.53 -14.67
C ILE A 170 -8.05 -6.51 -13.51
N ASN A 171 -9.27 -6.50 -12.97
CA ASN A 171 -9.67 -7.51 -11.98
C ASN A 171 -9.54 -8.91 -12.61
N GLY A 172 -8.74 -9.75 -11.98
CA GLY A 172 -8.52 -11.14 -12.35
C GLY A 172 -9.53 -12.08 -11.72
#